data_301524e0b9f15b3e8c4d66ad58d13a28
#
_entry.id   301524e0b9f15b3e8c4d66ad58d13a28
#
_cell.length_a   1.000
_cell.length_b   1.000
_cell.length_c   1.000
_cell.angle_alpha   90.00
_cell.angle_beta   90.00
_cell.angle_gamma   90.00
#
_symmetry.space_group_name_H-M   'P 1'
#
loop_
_entity.id
_entity.type
_entity.pdbx_description
1 polymer ?
#
loop_
_entity_poly.entity_id
_entity_poly.type
_entity_poly.pdbx_seq_one_letter_code
_entity_poly.pdbx_strand_id
1 'polypeptide(L)'
;MEKVKKVLDRIFIEGLSAMAQGLFATLIIGTIIQQIGSFIPGQAGTILFVIGKVAASLTGAGIGVAVAYKFNESPLVVVSAATAGMTGAFASKLLAGTVLVDGAMVYSGPGEPLGAFLAAYVGIYFGHLVSGKTKVDILVTPIISIGTGSAVGLLLGPPISGFMVWLGSVINWGTEQQPFLMGIIVSVLMGMILTLPISSAALGIILNLSGLAAGAATIGCCCNMVGFAVASYRENKIGGLLAQGIGTSMLQVPNIVRKPIIWLPVILSSAVLGPTGTVLLHMTGNATGSGMGTAGLVGQIMTWQTMIASETGAVVLLKILLIQIVLPAVVTLGISEWMRKKGWIQFGDMKLDF
;
A
#
# COMPACT_ATOMS: atom_id res chain seq x y z
N MET A 1 -5.41 9.14 -31.04
CA MET A 1 -5.86 8.23 -29.98
C MET A 1 -4.77 7.26 -29.54
N GLU A 2 -4.01 6.63 -30.46
CA GLU A 2 -2.97 5.62 -30.14
C GLU A 2 -1.80 6.18 -29.29
N LYS A 3 -1.33 7.41 -29.54
CA LYS A 3 -0.29 8.06 -28.73
C LYS A 3 -0.74 8.33 -27.27
N VAL A 4 -1.98 8.77 -27.10
CA VAL A 4 -2.55 9.02 -25.75
C VAL A 4 -2.69 7.70 -24.99
N LYS A 5 -3.16 6.64 -25.65
CA LYS A 5 -3.26 5.31 -25.06
C LYS A 5 -1.89 4.80 -24.59
N LYS A 6 -0.83 4.93 -25.43
CA LYS A 6 0.54 4.53 -25.05
C LYS A 6 1.04 5.30 -23.81
N VAL A 7 0.75 6.60 -23.71
CA VAL A 7 1.14 7.39 -22.53
C VAL A 7 0.37 6.94 -21.29
N LEU A 8 -0.94 6.71 -21.42
CA LEU A 8 -1.76 6.20 -20.31
C LEU A 8 -1.31 4.80 -19.87
N ASP A 9 -1.05 3.91 -20.80
CA ASP A 9 -0.55 2.56 -20.49
C ASP A 9 0.81 2.61 -19.78
N ARG A 10 1.71 3.50 -20.22
CA ARG A 10 3.02 3.70 -19.58
C ARG A 10 2.86 4.23 -18.14
N ILE A 11 1.92 5.13 -17.88
CA ILE A 11 1.68 5.68 -16.53
C ILE A 11 0.96 4.66 -15.65
N PHE A 12 -0.24 4.23 -16.09
CA PHE A 12 -1.19 3.50 -15.24
C PHE A 12 -0.94 1.99 -15.19
N ILE A 13 -0.17 1.43 -16.11
CA ILE A 13 0.13 0.01 -16.13
C ILE A 13 1.59 -0.21 -15.75
N GLU A 14 2.53 0.26 -16.56
CA GLU A 14 3.96 0.03 -16.32
C GLU A 14 4.46 0.80 -15.08
N GLY A 15 4.10 2.08 -14.98
CA GLY A 15 4.51 2.96 -13.86
C GLY A 15 3.95 2.49 -12.52
N LEU A 16 2.64 2.18 -12.44
CA LEU A 16 2.04 1.70 -11.19
C LEU A 16 2.51 0.29 -10.81
N SER A 17 2.81 -0.57 -11.79
CA SER A 17 3.42 -1.88 -11.52
C SER A 17 4.81 -1.71 -10.90
N ALA A 18 5.64 -0.86 -11.49
CA ALA A 18 6.98 -0.56 -10.96
C ALA A 18 6.93 0.11 -9.58
N MET A 19 5.99 1.06 -9.39
CA MET A 19 5.73 1.66 -8.09
C MET A 19 5.42 0.62 -7.01
N ALA A 20 4.54 -0.34 -7.33
CA ALA A 20 4.17 -1.41 -6.41
C ALA A 20 5.37 -2.29 -6.04
N GLN A 21 6.26 -2.58 -7.01
CA GLN A 21 7.51 -3.33 -6.75
C GLN A 21 8.47 -2.54 -5.84
N GLY A 22 8.65 -1.24 -6.09
CA GLY A 22 9.48 -0.38 -5.24
C GLY A 22 8.96 -0.29 -3.81
N LEU A 23 7.64 -0.12 -3.66
CA LEU A 23 6.96 -0.12 -2.37
C LEU A 23 7.10 -1.47 -1.66
N PHE A 24 6.95 -2.57 -2.39
CA PHE A 24 7.12 -3.92 -1.83
C PHE A 24 8.53 -4.11 -1.27
N ALA A 25 9.56 -3.81 -2.06
CA ALA A 25 10.96 -4.01 -1.68
C ALA A 25 11.41 -3.15 -0.49
N THR A 26 10.77 -2.01 -0.26
CA THR A 26 11.10 -1.07 0.82
C THR A 26 10.13 -1.15 1.98
N LEU A 27 8.89 -0.72 1.80
CA LEU A 27 7.91 -0.66 2.90
C LEU A 27 7.54 -2.03 3.42
N ILE A 28 7.13 -2.95 2.54
CA ILE A 28 6.61 -4.24 2.98
C ILE A 28 7.72 -5.10 3.59
N ILE A 29 8.84 -5.25 2.90
CA ILE A 29 9.99 -5.98 3.43
C ILE A 29 10.54 -5.31 4.68
N GLY A 30 10.61 -3.97 4.70
CA GLY A 30 11.00 -3.20 5.89
C GLY A 30 10.08 -3.50 7.09
N THR A 31 8.77 -3.54 6.88
CA THR A 31 7.80 -3.87 7.92
C THR A 31 7.95 -5.30 8.42
N ILE A 32 8.17 -6.27 7.52
CA ILE A 32 8.42 -7.67 7.90
C ILE A 32 9.68 -7.78 8.76
N ILE A 33 10.77 -7.12 8.36
CA ILE A 33 12.03 -7.10 9.15
C ILE A 33 11.81 -6.46 10.52
N GLN A 34 11.04 -5.36 10.61
CA GLN A 34 10.67 -4.75 11.90
C GLN A 34 9.91 -5.73 12.79
N GLN A 35 8.94 -6.48 12.25
CA GLN A 35 8.20 -7.47 13.02
C GLN A 35 9.10 -8.60 13.52
N ILE A 36 9.97 -9.13 12.66
CA ILE A 36 10.96 -10.14 13.09
C ILE A 36 11.84 -9.59 14.21
N GLY A 37 12.34 -8.35 14.06
CA GLY A 37 13.16 -7.68 15.07
C GLY A 37 12.43 -7.50 16.40
N SER A 38 11.13 -7.22 16.39
CA SER A 38 10.34 -7.05 17.61
C SER A 38 10.14 -8.36 18.42
N PHE A 39 10.26 -9.51 17.77
CA PHE A 39 10.18 -10.83 18.45
C PHE A 39 11.51 -11.33 19.00
N ILE A 40 12.63 -10.75 18.57
CA ILE A 40 13.96 -11.14 19.02
C ILE A 40 14.39 -10.26 20.19
N PRO A 41 14.61 -10.80 21.39
CA PRO A 41 15.05 -10.01 22.54
C PRO A 41 16.50 -9.52 22.40
N GLY A 42 16.81 -8.40 23.03
CA GLY A 42 18.16 -7.87 23.13
C GLY A 42 18.62 -7.06 21.90
N GLN A 43 19.91 -6.81 21.84
CA GLN A 43 20.51 -5.90 20.85
C GLN A 43 20.32 -6.34 19.40
N ALA A 44 20.33 -7.65 19.13
CA ALA A 44 20.11 -8.20 17.80
C ALA A 44 18.71 -7.85 17.26
N GLY A 45 17.66 -7.99 18.08
CA GLY A 45 16.30 -7.60 17.73
C GLY A 45 16.17 -6.11 17.47
N THR A 46 16.80 -5.28 18.30
CA THR A 46 16.83 -3.82 18.13
C THR A 46 17.48 -3.44 16.80
N ILE A 47 18.61 -4.05 16.45
CA ILE A 47 19.32 -3.78 15.19
C ILE A 47 18.44 -4.16 13.99
N LEU A 48 17.81 -5.34 14.00
CA LEU A 48 16.90 -5.77 12.94
C LEU A 48 15.71 -4.81 12.81
N PHE A 49 15.11 -4.41 13.93
CA PHE A 49 14.01 -3.43 13.93
C PHE A 49 14.42 -2.12 13.26
N VAL A 50 15.61 -1.61 13.59
CA VAL A 50 16.15 -0.37 13.00
C VAL A 50 16.42 -0.55 11.50
N ILE A 51 17.00 -1.68 11.06
CA ILE A 51 17.21 -1.98 9.64
C ILE A 51 15.88 -1.96 8.89
N GLY A 52 14.84 -2.60 9.43
CA GLY A 52 13.51 -2.58 8.84
C GLY A 52 12.90 -1.18 8.79
N LYS A 53 13.14 -0.36 9.80
CA LYS A 53 12.70 1.04 9.85
C LYS A 53 13.41 1.90 8.79
N VAL A 54 14.71 1.69 8.57
CA VAL A 54 15.47 2.35 7.48
C VAL A 54 14.87 1.95 6.13
N ALA A 55 14.66 0.67 5.86
CA ALA A 55 14.06 0.21 4.62
C ALA A 55 12.68 0.85 4.36
N ALA A 56 11.81 0.86 5.36
CA ALA A 56 10.48 1.46 5.25
C ALA A 56 10.53 2.98 5.03
N SER A 57 11.50 3.69 5.60
CA SER A 57 11.64 5.14 5.40
C SER A 57 12.10 5.51 3.99
N LEU A 58 12.73 4.59 3.27
CA LEU A 58 13.20 4.77 1.89
C LEU A 58 12.13 4.47 0.83
N THR A 59 10.87 4.31 1.21
CA THR A 59 9.77 3.95 0.28
C THR A 59 9.70 4.92 -0.92
N GLY A 60 9.78 6.21 -0.70
CA GLY A 60 9.77 7.20 -1.79
C GLY A 60 10.93 7.01 -2.77
N ALA A 61 12.13 6.73 -2.26
CA ALA A 61 13.30 6.44 -3.09
C ALA A 61 13.13 5.12 -3.87
N GLY A 62 12.64 4.07 -3.20
CA GLY A 62 12.38 2.77 -3.82
C GLY A 62 11.38 2.86 -4.97
N ILE A 63 10.32 3.65 -4.81
CA ILE A 63 9.35 3.93 -5.87
C ILE A 63 10.04 4.63 -7.06
N GLY A 64 10.80 5.69 -6.79
CA GLY A 64 11.51 6.44 -7.84
C GLY A 64 12.48 5.58 -8.64
N VAL A 65 13.31 4.80 -7.94
CA VAL A 65 14.26 3.85 -8.56
C VAL A 65 13.55 2.80 -9.41
N ALA A 66 12.50 2.16 -8.85
CA ALA A 66 11.79 1.08 -9.55
C ALA A 66 11.11 1.58 -10.84
N VAL A 67 10.49 2.76 -10.82
CA VAL A 67 9.86 3.36 -11.99
C VAL A 67 10.90 3.72 -13.06
N ALA A 68 12.01 4.36 -12.68
CA ALA A 68 13.07 4.72 -13.61
C ALA A 68 13.74 3.48 -14.22
N TYR A 69 13.99 2.45 -13.40
CA TYR A 69 14.53 1.17 -13.87
C TYR A 69 13.59 0.47 -14.86
N LYS A 70 12.28 0.42 -14.56
CA LYS A 70 11.27 -0.17 -15.46
C LYS A 70 11.21 0.54 -16.81
N PHE A 71 11.48 1.85 -16.83
CA PHE A 71 11.51 2.65 -18.05
C PHE A 71 12.85 2.60 -18.79
N ASN A 72 13.80 1.78 -18.31
CA ASN A 72 15.16 1.62 -18.88
C ASN A 72 15.94 2.95 -18.97
N GLU A 73 15.84 3.76 -17.92
CA GLU A 73 16.51 5.06 -17.86
C GLU A 73 18.00 4.92 -17.52
N SER A 74 18.77 5.97 -17.83
CA SER A 74 20.19 6.02 -17.50
C SER A 74 20.44 6.00 -15.98
N PRO A 75 21.60 5.52 -15.50
CA PRO A 75 21.92 5.49 -14.07
C PRO A 75 21.74 6.83 -13.36
N LEU A 76 22.07 7.96 -14.02
CA LEU A 76 21.90 9.29 -13.48
C LEU A 76 20.43 9.62 -13.24
N VAL A 77 19.54 9.27 -14.18
CA VAL A 77 18.10 9.45 -14.04
C VAL A 77 17.54 8.55 -12.93
N VAL A 78 17.99 7.28 -12.86
CA VAL A 78 17.53 6.32 -11.83
C VAL A 78 17.84 6.84 -10.42
N VAL A 79 19.09 7.28 -10.18
CA VAL A 79 19.50 7.81 -8.86
C VAL A 79 18.79 9.13 -8.54
N SER A 80 18.63 10.00 -9.54
CA SER A 80 17.92 11.27 -9.37
C SER A 80 16.43 11.09 -9.06
N ALA A 81 15.80 10.08 -9.65
CA ALA A 81 14.42 9.72 -9.38
C ALA A 81 14.19 9.27 -7.93
N ALA A 82 15.20 8.67 -7.28
CA ALA A 82 15.14 8.36 -5.86
C ALA A 82 14.91 9.63 -5.02
N THR A 83 15.69 10.69 -5.29
CA THR A 83 15.56 11.97 -4.58
C THR A 83 14.23 12.65 -4.87
N ALA A 84 13.80 12.69 -6.14
CA ALA A 84 12.50 13.23 -6.52
C ALA A 84 11.34 12.48 -5.84
N GLY A 85 11.41 11.13 -5.80
CA GLY A 85 10.44 10.29 -5.11
C GLY A 85 10.39 10.56 -3.60
N MET A 86 11.54 10.71 -2.93
CA MET A 86 11.58 11.09 -1.51
C MET A 86 10.95 12.47 -1.27
N THR A 87 11.28 13.46 -2.09
CA THR A 87 10.68 14.81 -1.99
C THR A 87 9.16 14.75 -2.15
N GLY A 88 8.68 14.01 -3.15
CA GLY A 88 7.24 13.82 -3.36
C GLY A 88 6.53 13.07 -2.23
N ALA A 89 7.19 12.04 -1.67
CA ALA A 89 6.66 11.28 -0.53
C ALA A 89 6.43 12.13 0.72
N PHE A 90 7.28 13.11 0.94
CA PHE A 90 7.25 13.97 2.13
C PHE A 90 6.89 15.43 1.83
N ALA A 91 6.32 15.71 0.65
CA ALA A 91 6.05 17.06 0.16
C ALA A 91 5.27 17.93 1.15
N SER A 92 4.16 17.43 1.71
CA SER A 92 3.36 18.17 2.69
C SER A 92 4.12 18.44 3.98
N LYS A 93 4.96 17.50 4.44
CA LYS A 93 5.79 17.67 5.65
C LYS A 93 6.95 18.63 5.39
N LEU A 94 7.52 18.62 4.18
CA LEU A 94 8.55 19.57 3.76
C LEU A 94 8.00 20.99 3.74
N LEU A 95 6.84 21.22 3.15
CA LEU A 95 6.18 22.52 3.12
C LEU A 95 5.76 23.01 4.51
N ALA A 96 5.36 22.09 5.40
CA ALA A 96 5.03 22.42 6.78
C ALA A 96 6.28 22.63 7.68
N GLY A 97 7.49 22.41 7.16
CA GLY A 97 8.73 22.53 7.93
C GLY A 97 8.96 21.42 8.97
N THR A 98 8.12 20.39 9.02
CA THR A 98 8.16 19.33 10.04
C THR A 98 9.19 18.23 9.76
N VAL A 99 9.86 18.27 8.62
CA VAL A 99 10.97 17.37 8.28
C VAL A 99 12.29 17.79 8.94
N LEU A 100 12.44 19.08 9.27
CA LEU A 100 13.62 19.61 9.96
C LEU A 100 13.31 19.73 11.46
N VAL A 101 13.97 18.89 12.26
CA VAL A 101 13.85 18.90 13.72
C VAL A 101 15.25 19.13 14.28
N ASP A 102 15.46 20.23 15.00
CA ASP A 102 16.76 20.61 15.60
C ASP A 102 17.94 20.58 14.61
N GLY A 103 17.68 21.00 13.36
CA GLY A 103 18.68 20.99 12.29
C GLY A 103 18.96 19.63 11.64
N ALA A 104 18.33 18.56 12.11
CA ALA A 104 18.41 17.23 11.53
C ALA A 104 17.21 16.93 10.64
N MET A 105 17.44 16.23 9.53
CA MET A 105 16.33 15.70 8.69
C MET A 105 15.72 14.46 9.32
N VAL A 106 14.42 14.50 9.64
CA VAL A 106 13.68 13.40 10.23
C VAL A 106 12.54 12.97 9.30
N TYR A 107 12.78 11.89 8.58
CA TYR A 107 11.75 11.23 7.77
C TYR A 107 10.96 10.23 8.62
N SER A 108 9.81 10.65 9.12
CA SER A 108 8.95 9.78 9.94
C SER A 108 7.92 9.04 9.09
N GLY A 109 8.03 7.71 9.06
CA GLY A 109 7.16 6.83 8.29
C GLY A 109 7.56 6.70 6.80
N PRO A 110 6.74 6.00 5.99
CA PRO A 110 7.05 5.71 4.59
C PRO A 110 6.81 6.90 3.63
N GLY A 111 6.18 7.98 4.11
CA GLY A 111 5.70 9.05 3.26
C GLY A 111 4.42 8.68 2.48
N GLU A 112 4.06 9.51 1.51
CA GLU A 112 2.88 9.29 0.67
C GLU A 112 3.28 8.67 -0.68
N PRO A 113 2.90 7.41 -0.96
CA PRO A 113 3.33 6.71 -2.17
C PRO A 113 2.89 7.37 -3.47
N LEU A 114 1.67 7.95 -3.51
CA LEU A 114 1.16 8.63 -4.70
C LEU A 114 1.99 9.89 -5.01
N GLY A 115 2.32 10.66 -3.99
CA GLY A 115 3.20 11.83 -4.12
C GLY A 115 4.60 11.45 -4.61
N ALA A 116 5.16 10.36 -4.06
CA ALA A 116 6.42 9.80 -4.51
C ALA A 116 6.41 9.43 -6.00
N PHE A 117 5.37 8.72 -6.43
CA PHE A 117 5.21 8.28 -7.81
C PHE A 117 5.13 9.46 -8.79
N LEU A 118 4.27 10.44 -8.52
CA LEU A 118 4.08 11.58 -9.41
C LEU A 118 5.35 12.44 -9.53
N ALA A 119 6.02 12.71 -8.41
CA ALA A 119 7.29 13.44 -8.41
C ALA A 119 8.38 12.70 -9.18
N ALA A 120 8.54 11.40 -8.90
CA ALA A 120 9.51 10.56 -9.60
C ALA A 120 9.22 10.49 -11.10
N TYR A 121 7.96 10.26 -11.49
CA TYR A 121 7.55 10.17 -12.90
C TYR A 121 7.92 11.43 -13.68
N VAL A 122 7.61 12.61 -13.14
CA VAL A 122 7.96 13.89 -13.78
C VAL A 122 9.46 14.10 -13.82
N GLY A 123 10.17 13.82 -12.73
CA GLY A 123 11.62 13.89 -12.68
C GLY A 123 12.29 12.96 -13.71
N ILE A 124 11.78 11.75 -13.87
CA ILE A 124 12.22 10.78 -14.89
C ILE A 124 11.98 11.32 -16.30
N TYR A 125 10.78 11.84 -16.56
CA TYR A 125 10.44 12.37 -17.89
C TYR A 125 11.39 13.48 -18.32
N PHE A 126 11.62 14.49 -17.48
CA PHE A 126 12.53 15.59 -17.81
C PHE A 126 14.00 15.16 -17.77
N GLY A 127 14.40 14.26 -16.87
CA GLY A 127 15.73 13.66 -16.86
C GLY A 127 16.03 12.91 -18.17
N HIS A 128 15.08 12.12 -18.65
CA HIS A 128 15.18 11.42 -19.96
C HIS A 128 15.41 12.40 -21.13
N LEU A 129 14.74 13.54 -21.12
CA LEU A 129 14.85 14.53 -22.19
C LEU A 129 16.26 15.13 -22.31
N VAL A 130 17.03 15.16 -21.25
CA VAL A 130 18.35 15.82 -21.21
C VAL A 130 19.53 14.83 -21.11
N SER A 131 19.27 13.62 -20.63
CA SER A 131 20.31 12.61 -20.40
C SER A 131 21.08 12.28 -21.67
N GLY A 132 22.41 12.32 -21.59
CA GLY A 132 23.34 12.04 -22.68
C GLY A 132 23.44 13.12 -23.76
N LYS A 133 22.78 14.29 -23.60
CA LYS A 133 22.74 15.34 -24.62
C LYS A 133 23.74 16.47 -24.39
N THR A 134 24.37 16.54 -23.25
CA THR A 134 25.31 17.63 -22.91
C THR A 134 26.68 17.07 -22.52
N LYS A 135 27.75 17.86 -22.73
CA LYS A 135 29.10 17.48 -22.30
C LYS A 135 29.25 17.47 -20.76
N VAL A 136 28.32 18.07 -20.05
CA VAL A 136 28.27 18.15 -18.58
C VAL A 136 27.06 17.38 -18.04
N ASP A 137 26.72 16.29 -18.67
CA ASP A 137 25.56 15.45 -18.39
C ASP A 137 25.45 15.03 -16.91
N ILE A 138 26.61 14.76 -16.30
CA ILE A 138 26.72 14.40 -14.87
C ILE A 138 26.12 15.47 -13.92
N LEU A 139 26.06 16.73 -14.33
CA LEU A 139 25.45 17.83 -13.57
C LEU A 139 24.04 18.14 -14.07
N VAL A 140 23.87 18.25 -15.38
CA VAL A 140 22.60 18.72 -15.98
C VAL A 140 21.47 17.73 -15.75
N THR A 141 21.70 16.45 -15.96
CA THR A 141 20.67 15.42 -15.81
C THR A 141 20.15 15.32 -14.37
N PRO A 142 20.99 15.21 -13.31
CA PRO A 142 20.48 15.19 -11.94
C PRO A 142 19.78 16.49 -11.53
N ILE A 143 20.34 17.66 -11.88
CA ILE A 143 19.71 18.95 -11.53
C ILE A 143 18.32 19.06 -12.12
N ILE A 144 18.15 18.73 -13.39
CA ILE A 144 16.85 18.82 -14.07
C ILE A 144 15.88 17.76 -13.53
N SER A 145 16.32 16.50 -13.38
CA SER A 145 15.48 15.42 -12.90
C SER A 145 15.01 15.67 -11.46
N ILE A 146 15.92 15.99 -10.55
CA ILE A 146 15.60 16.30 -9.15
C ILE A 146 14.76 17.57 -9.06
N GLY A 147 15.17 18.64 -9.75
CA GLY A 147 14.52 19.95 -9.69
C GLY A 147 13.08 19.90 -10.16
N THR A 148 12.82 19.32 -11.35
CA THR A 148 11.46 19.22 -11.91
C THR A 148 10.58 18.26 -11.12
N GLY A 149 11.12 17.09 -10.74
CA GLY A 149 10.41 16.12 -9.94
C GLY A 149 10.03 16.66 -8.57
N SER A 150 10.97 17.30 -7.87
CA SER A 150 10.73 17.91 -6.56
C SER A 150 9.75 19.09 -6.65
N ALA A 151 9.87 19.96 -7.66
CA ALA A 151 8.94 21.07 -7.85
C ALA A 151 7.49 20.58 -8.02
N VAL A 152 7.29 19.57 -8.87
CA VAL A 152 5.95 18.97 -9.06
C VAL A 152 5.48 18.23 -7.81
N GLY A 153 6.37 17.51 -7.13
CA GLY A 153 6.07 16.86 -5.86
C GLY A 153 5.57 17.86 -4.80
N LEU A 154 6.26 18.96 -4.63
CA LEU A 154 5.87 20.04 -3.70
C LEU A 154 4.56 20.72 -4.12
N LEU A 155 4.34 20.93 -5.41
CA LEU A 155 3.11 21.51 -5.93
C LEU A 155 1.88 20.60 -5.71
N LEU A 156 2.05 19.29 -5.91
CA LEU A 156 0.97 18.30 -5.78
C LEU A 156 0.79 17.80 -4.34
N GLY A 157 1.75 18.04 -3.45
CA GLY A 157 1.69 17.63 -2.05
C GLY A 157 0.42 18.09 -1.32
N PRO A 158 0.07 19.40 -1.33
CA PRO A 158 -1.15 19.89 -0.69
C PRO A 158 -2.45 19.28 -1.24
N PRO A 159 -2.70 19.20 -2.57
CA PRO A 159 -3.90 18.53 -3.08
C PRO A 159 -3.95 17.03 -2.75
N ILE A 160 -2.83 16.31 -2.75
CA ILE A 160 -2.78 14.90 -2.33
C ILE A 160 -3.13 14.80 -0.84
N SER A 161 -2.54 15.64 0.01
CA SER A 161 -2.86 15.71 1.44
C SER A 161 -4.34 16.04 1.67
N GLY A 162 -4.89 17.00 0.94
CA GLY A 162 -6.31 17.35 0.99
C GLY A 162 -7.22 16.16 0.63
N PHE A 163 -6.87 15.41 -0.41
CA PHE A 163 -7.57 14.18 -0.80
C PHE A 163 -7.50 13.12 0.30
N MET A 164 -6.35 12.95 0.97
CA MET A 164 -6.20 12.02 2.09
C MET A 164 -7.06 12.43 3.29
N VAL A 165 -7.13 13.73 3.62
CA VAL A 165 -8.01 14.26 4.67
C VAL A 165 -9.48 14.02 4.33
N TRP A 166 -9.88 14.23 3.07
CA TRP A 166 -11.23 13.94 2.60
C TRP A 166 -11.56 12.44 2.73
N LEU A 167 -10.69 11.54 2.27
CA LEU A 167 -10.87 10.10 2.48
C LEU A 167 -11.01 9.77 3.97
N GLY A 168 -10.17 10.39 4.80
CA GLY A 168 -10.25 10.27 6.25
C GLY A 168 -11.62 10.68 6.79
N SER A 169 -12.19 11.77 6.32
CA SER A 169 -13.52 12.22 6.76
C SER A 169 -14.63 11.24 6.39
N VAL A 170 -14.55 10.62 5.19
CA VAL A 170 -15.49 9.59 4.76
C VAL A 170 -15.40 8.33 5.63
N ILE A 171 -14.19 7.89 5.97
CA ILE A 171 -13.99 6.76 6.87
C ILE A 171 -14.51 7.08 8.27
N ASN A 172 -14.20 8.27 8.79
CA ASN A 172 -14.65 8.71 10.10
C ASN A 172 -16.18 8.75 10.18
N TRP A 173 -16.84 9.30 9.17
CA TRP A 173 -18.30 9.20 9.04
C TRP A 173 -18.78 7.75 9.11
N GLY A 174 -18.10 6.82 8.44
CA GLY A 174 -18.40 5.39 8.48
C GLY A 174 -18.29 4.80 9.90
N THR A 175 -17.35 5.30 10.73
CA THR A 175 -17.16 4.79 12.11
C THR A 175 -18.28 5.21 13.08
N GLU A 176 -19.01 6.25 12.74
CA GLU A 176 -20.15 6.74 13.56
C GLU A 176 -21.45 5.95 13.31
N GLN A 177 -21.49 5.08 12.31
CA GLN A 177 -22.65 4.29 11.98
C GLN A 177 -22.83 3.12 12.96
N GLN A 178 -24.01 2.49 12.90
CA GLN A 178 -24.26 1.25 13.65
C GLN A 178 -23.25 0.16 13.26
N PRO A 179 -22.87 -0.75 14.17
CA PRO A 179 -21.81 -1.73 13.95
C PRO A 179 -21.93 -2.55 12.66
N PHE A 180 -23.13 -2.83 12.19
CA PHE A 180 -23.37 -3.52 10.94
C PHE A 180 -22.97 -2.66 9.71
N LEU A 181 -23.50 -1.44 9.63
CA LEU A 181 -23.19 -0.50 8.54
C LEU A 181 -21.74 -0.05 8.59
N MET A 182 -21.23 0.28 9.79
CA MET A 182 -19.83 0.58 10.02
C MET A 182 -18.94 -0.56 9.52
N GLY A 183 -19.29 -1.82 9.84
CA GLY A 183 -18.58 -3.00 9.37
C GLY A 183 -18.47 -3.06 7.85
N ILE A 184 -19.54 -2.76 7.12
CA ILE A 184 -19.53 -2.71 5.64
C ILE A 184 -18.67 -1.55 5.13
N ILE A 185 -18.98 -0.34 5.57
CA ILE A 185 -18.39 0.89 5.02
C ILE A 185 -16.88 0.90 5.27
N VAL A 186 -16.48 0.71 6.52
CA VAL A 186 -15.07 0.80 6.91
C VAL A 186 -14.25 -0.34 6.30
N SER A 187 -14.77 -1.58 6.29
CA SER A 187 -14.02 -2.71 5.70
C SER A 187 -13.84 -2.55 4.19
N VAL A 188 -14.89 -2.15 3.47
CA VAL A 188 -14.81 -1.95 2.02
C VAL A 188 -13.85 -0.80 1.69
N LEU A 189 -14.03 0.36 2.32
CA LEU A 189 -13.19 1.54 2.04
C LEU A 189 -11.72 1.28 2.36
N MET A 190 -11.43 0.76 3.56
CA MET A 190 -10.04 0.51 3.96
C MET A 190 -9.38 -0.60 3.13
N GLY A 191 -10.10 -1.64 2.76
CA GLY A 191 -9.62 -2.68 1.85
C GLY A 191 -9.32 -2.13 0.46
N MET A 192 -10.18 -1.28 -0.08
CA MET A 192 -9.93 -0.61 -1.36
C MET A 192 -8.73 0.34 -1.29
N ILE A 193 -8.64 1.15 -0.24
CA ILE A 193 -7.54 2.10 -0.02
C ILE A 193 -6.21 1.36 0.10
N LEU A 194 -6.16 0.23 0.81
CA LEU A 194 -4.94 -0.60 0.90
C LEU A 194 -4.47 -1.09 -0.50
N THR A 195 -5.41 -1.40 -1.38
CA THR A 195 -5.09 -1.87 -2.74
C THR A 195 -4.66 -0.73 -3.66
N LEU A 196 -5.15 0.50 -3.43
CA LEU A 196 -4.75 1.69 -4.17
C LEU A 196 -3.35 2.18 -3.75
N PRO A 197 -2.68 3.00 -4.59
CA PRO A 197 -1.38 3.60 -4.26
C PRO A 197 -1.52 4.72 -3.21
N ILE A 198 -2.15 4.41 -2.10
CA ILE A 198 -2.48 5.30 -0.99
C ILE A 198 -1.99 4.67 0.31
N SER A 199 -1.52 5.47 1.26
CA SER A 199 -1.05 4.96 2.55
C SER A 199 -2.21 4.67 3.51
N SER A 200 -2.80 3.47 3.41
CA SER A 200 -3.85 3.01 4.33
C SER A 200 -3.39 2.97 5.79
N ALA A 201 -2.13 2.62 6.03
CA ALA A 201 -1.54 2.64 7.37
C ALA A 201 -1.49 4.06 7.95
N ALA A 202 -1.11 5.05 7.14
CA ALA A 202 -1.12 6.45 7.57
C ALA A 202 -2.53 6.93 7.91
N LEU A 203 -3.53 6.56 7.09
CA LEU A 203 -4.93 6.89 7.37
C LEU A 203 -5.42 6.27 8.68
N GLY A 204 -5.14 4.98 8.93
CA GLY A 204 -5.49 4.32 10.18
C GLY A 204 -4.95 5.04 11.42
N ILE A 205 -3.70 5.52 11.34
CA ILE A 205 -3.03 6.25 12.41
C ILE A 205 -3.59 7.68 12.57
N ILE A 206 -3.75 8.42 11.46
CA ILE A 206 -4.26 9.80 11.47
C ILE A 206 -5.68 9.86 12.04
N LEU A 207 -6.52 8.90 11.66
CA LEU A 207 -7.89 8.79 12.15
C LEU A 207 -8.00 8.20 13.57
N ASN A 208 -6.86 7.74 14.12
CA ASN A 208 -6.80 7.03 15.40
C ASN A 208 -7.84 5.91 15.51
N LEU A 209 -7.97 5.12 14.43
CA LEU A 209 -8.95 4.03 14.38
C LEU A 209 -8.72 3.05 15.53
N SER A 210 -9.78 2.74 16.26
CA SER A 210 -9.72 1.87 17.44
C SER A 210 -10.97 0.99 17.56
N GLY A 211 -10.94 0.02 18.45
CA GLY A 211 -12.09 -0.83 18.73
C GLY A 211 -12.64 -1.55 17.50
N LEU A 212 -13.95 -1.61 17.36
CA LEU A 212 -14.66 -2.30 16.26
C LEU A 212 -14.34 -1.71 14.88
N ALA A 213 -14.17 -0.38 14.79
CA ALA A 213 -13.82 0.27 13.52
C ALA A 213 -12.45 -0.15 13.01
N ALA A 214 -11.44 -0.24 13.88
CA ALA A 214 -10.12 -0.76 13.53
C ALA A 214 -10.18 -2.25 13.17
N GLY A 215 -11.01 -3.04 13.86
CA GLY A 215 -11.26 -4.44 13.54
C GLY A 215 -11.86 -4.60 12.14
N ALA A 216 -12.90 -3.82 11.80
CA ALA A 216 -13.52 -3.80 10.47
C ALA A 216 -12.51 -3.42 9.37
N ALA A 217 -11.72 -2.38 9.61
CA ALA A 217 -10.66 -1.93 8.71
C ALA A 217 -9.64 -3.04 8.42
N THR A 218 -9.15 -3.70 9.47
CA THR A 218 -8.20 -4.83 9.35
C THR A 218 -8.81 -5.96 8.52
N ILE A 219 -10.07 -6.33 8.78
CA ILE A 219 -10.78 -7.39 8.03
C ILE A 219 -10.88 -7.03 6.55
N GLY A 220 -11.27 -5.80 6.21
CA GLY A 220 -11.37 -5.34 4.83
C GLY A 220 -10.01 -5.40 4.11
N CYS A 221 -8.96 -4.97 4.78
CA CYS A 221 -7.59 -5.09 4.29
C CYS A 221 -7.19 -6.56 4.06
N CYS A 222 -7.51 -7.46 4.99
CA CYS A 222 -7.28 -8.91 4.85
C CYS A 222 -8.05 -9.50 3.66
N CYS A 223 -9.32 -9.10 3.47
CA CYS A 223 -10.13 -9.53 2.33
C CYS A 223 -9.49 -9.16 0.99
N ASN A 224 -8.93 -7.96 0.89
CA ASN A 224 -8.26 -7.54 -0.34
C ASN A 224 -6.93 -8.29 -0.54
N MET A 225 -6.12 -8.47 0.49
CA MET A 225 -4.82 -9.14 0.37
C MET A 225 -4.96 -10.65 0.16
N VAL A 226 -5.58 -11.35 1.11
CA VAL A 226 -5.79 -12.80 1.04
C VAL A 226 -6.71 -13.15 -0.13
N GLY A 227 -7.75 -12.34 -0.36
CA GLY A 227 -8.69 -12.54 -1.45
C GLY A 227 -8.01 -12.52 -2.82
N PHE A 228 -7.23 -11.49 -3.15
CA PHE A 228 -6.49 -11.45 -4.40
C PHE A 228 -5.42 -12.55 -4.49
N ALA A 229 -4.77 -12.87 -3.37
CA ALA A 229 -3.78 -13.93 -3.31
C ALA A 229 -4.36 -15.28 -3.76
N VAL A 230 -5.54 -15.66 -3.25
CA VAL A 230 -6.19 -16.94 -3.61
C VAL A 230 -6.92 -16.87 -4.95
N ALA A 231 -7.61 -15.77 -5.27
CA ALA A 231 -8.33 -15.63 -6.53
C ALA A 231 -7.42 -15.66 -7.75
N SER A 232 -6.18 -15.16 -7.61
CA SER A 232 -5.17 -15.13 -8.66
C SER A 232 -4.18 -16.31 -8.61
N TYR A 233 -4.40 -17.31 -7.75
CA TYR A 233 -3.46 -18.43 -7.58
C TYR A 233 -3.21 -19.22 -8.85
N ARG A 234 -4.22 -19.34 -9.72
CA ARG A 234 -4.07 -20.07 -11.00
C ARG A 234 -3.03 -19.43 -11.90
N GLU A 235 -2.95 -18.11 -11.91
CA GLU A 235 -2.02 -17.31 -12.71
C GLU A 235 -0.64 -17.17 -12.05
N ASN A 236 -0.61 -16.91 -10.74
CA ASN A 236 0.58 -16.43 -10.05
C ASN A 236 1.25 -17.45 -9.12
N LYS A 237 0.60 -18.61 -8.89
CA LYS A 237 1.09 -19.71 -8.04
C LYS A 237 1.50 -19.24 -6.63
N ILE A 238 2.47 -19.95 -6.01
CA ILE A 238 2.97 -19.67 -4.66
C ILE A 238 3.61 -18.28 -4.55
N GLY A 239 4.37 -17.86 -5.58
CA GLY A 239 5.00 -16.53 -5.59
C GLY A 239 3.98 -15.40 -5.46
N GLY A 240 2.93 -15.44 -6.28
CA GLY A 240 1.84 -14.46 -6.20
C GLY A 240 0.99 -14.58 -4.94
N LEU A 241 0.78 -15.80 -4.42
CA LEU A 241 0.08 -16.03 -3.16
C LEU A 241 0.79 -15.32 -2.00
N LEU A 242 2.11 -15.49 -1.88
CA LEU A 242 2.90 -14.88 -0.81
C LEU A 242 3.05 -13.37 -1.02
N ALA A 243 3.34 -12.94 -2.25
CA ALA A 243 3.52 -11.52 -2.56
C ALA A 243 2.27 -10.69 -2.25
N GLN A 244 1.08 -11.21 -2.53
CA GLN A 244 -0.18 -10.52 -2.26
C GLN A 244 -0.70 -10.79 -0.84
N GLY A 245 -0.64 -12.05 -0.39
CA GLY A 245 -1.19 -12.46 0.90
C GLY A 245 -0.43 -11.94 2.12
N ILE A 246 0.90 -11.81 2.03
CA ILE A 246 1.74 -11.30 3.12
C ILE A 246 2.37 -9.95 2.76
N GLY A 247 2.49 -9.66 1.47
CA GLY A 247 3.07 -8.41 0.97
C GLY A 247 2.03 -7.31 0.79
N THR A 248 1.44 -7.22 -0.40
CA THR A 248 0.42 -6.19 -0.71
C THR A 248 -0.46 -6.56 -1.89
N SER A 249 -1.77 -6.25 -1.79
CA SER A 249 -2.72 -6.34 -2.92
C SER A 249 -2.51 -5.25 -3.98
N MET A 250 -1.70 -4.23 -3.71
CA MET A 250 -1.39 -3.14 -4.64
C MET A 250 -0.76 -3.65 -5.96
N LEU A 251 -0.12 -4.83 -5.93
CA LEU A 251 0.37 -5.50 -7.13
C LEU A 251 -0.72 -5.73 -8.19
N GLN A 252 -1.99 -5.77 -7.81
CA GLN A 252 -3.12 -5.92 -8.73
C GLN A 252 -3.62 -4.60 -9.34
N VAL A 253 -3.12 -3.44 -8.90
CA VAL A 253 -3.58 -2.14 -9.41
C VAL A 253 -3.52 -2.03 -10.94
N PRO A 254 -2.43 -2.44 -11.62
CA PRO A 254 -2.38 -2.42 -13.08
C PRO A 254 -3.48 -3.28 -13.73
N ASN A 255 -3.78 -4.44 -13.14
CA ASN A 255 -4.84 -5.33 -13.63
C ASN A 255 -6.24 -4.77 -13.33
N ILE A 256 -6.43 -4.14 -12.18
CA ILE A 256 -7.69 -3.44 -11.83
C ILE A 256 -7.96 -2.30 -12.82
N VAL A 257 -6.92 -1.52 -13.18
CA VAL A 257 -7.05 -0.44 -14.17
C VAL A 257 -7.43 -0.99 -15.55
N ARG A 258 -6.84 -2.13 -15.96
CA ARG A 258 -7.19 -2.81 -17.22
C ARG A 258 -8.60 -3.38 -17.20
N LYS A 259 -9.00 -3.99 -16.08
CA LYS A 259 -10.26 -4.73 -15.93
C LYS A 259 -10.84 -4.58 -14.52
N PRO A 260 -11.56 -3.48 -14.22
CA PRO A 260 -12.04 -3.17 -12.86
C PRO A 260 -12.91 -4.26 -12.22
N ILE A 261 -13.57 -5.09 -13.03
CA ILE A 261 -14.44 -6.17 -12.53
C ILE A 261 -13.72 -7.18 -11.64
N ILE A 262 -12.39 -7.34 -11.76
CA ILE A 262 -11.61 -8.25 -10.92
C ILE A 262 -11.53 -7.80 -9.45
N TRP A 263 -11.86 -6.56 -9.17
CA TRP A 263 -11.89 -6.02 -7.80
C TRP A 263 -13.15 -6.43 -7.04
N LEU A 264 -14.24 -6.71 -7.75
CA LEU A 264 -15.54 -7.00 -7.16
C LEU A 264 -15.54 -8.18 -6.15
N PRO A 265 -14.85 -9.31 -6.38
CA PRO A 265 -14.83 -10.42 -5.41
C PRO A 265 -14.33 -10.02 -4.04
N VAL A 266 -13.24 -9.24 -3.96
CA VAL A 266 -12.66 -8.80 -2.68
C VAL A 266 -13.48 -7.69 -2.02
N ILE A 267 -14.11 -6.82 -2.79
CA ILE A 267 -15.05 -5.81 -2.29
C ILE A 267 -16.28 -6.48 -1.64
N LEU A 268 -16.88 -7.44 -2.33
CA LEU A 268 -18.03 -8.19 -1.80
C LEU A 268 -17.64 -9.00 -0.56
N SER A 269 -16.45 -9.62 -0.57
CA SER A 269 -15.92 -10.31 0.59
C SER A 269 -15.77 -9.37 1.78
N SER A 270 -15.22 -8.17 1.58
CA SER A 270 -15.11 -7.15 2.61
C SER A 270 -16.47 -6.72 3.15
N ALA A 271 -17.45 -6.50 2.27
CA ALA A 271 -18.79 -6.09 2.63
C ALA A 271 -19.53 -7.15 3.48
N VAL A 272 -19.27 -8.44 3.26
CA VAL A 272 -19.85 -9.54 4.03
C VAL A 272 -19.09 -9.79 5.34
N LEU A 273 -17.76 -9.81 5.29
CA LEU A 273 -16.94 -10.20 6.43
C LEU A 273 -16.70 -9.06 7.42
N GLY A 274 -16.78 -7.80 6.99
CA GLY A 274 -16.74 -6.64 7.88
C GLY A 274 -17.81 -6.71 8.97
N PRO A 275 -19.10 -6.77 8.62
CA PRO A 275 -20.18 -6.95 9.60
C PRO A 275 -20.09 -8.25 10.41
N THR A 276 -19.66 -9.34 9.78
CA THR A 276 -19.42 -10.60 10.50
C THR A 276 -18.40 -10.41 11.63
N GLY A 277 -17.33 -9.66 11.35
CA GLY A 277 -16.32 -9.34 12.35
C GLY A 277 -16.82 -8.40 13.43
N THR A 278 -17.56 -7.34 13.09
CA THR A 278 -18.02 -6.34 14.07
C THR A 278 -19.19 -6.80 14.91
N VAL A 279 -20.18 -7.47 14.32
CA VAL A 279 -21.43 -7.83 15.00
C VAL A 279 -21.36 -9.20 15.67
N LEU A 280 -20.79 -10.22 14.96
CA LEU A 280 -20.80 -11.60 15.47
C LEU A 280 -19.55 -11.93 16.28
N LEU A 281 -18.37 -11.49 15.82
CA LEU A 281 -17.11 -11.86 16.46
C LEU A 281 -16.55 -10.77 17.38
N HIS A 282 -17.13 -9.57 17.34
CA HIS A 282 -16.67 -8.39 18.09
C HIS A 282 -15.16 -8.16 17.94
N MET A 283 -14.68 -8.25 16.70
CA MET A 283 -13.26 -8.05 16.40
C MET A 283 -12.86 -6.61 16.65
N THR A 284 -11.87 -6.42 17.49
CA THR A 284 -11.31 -5.10 17.79
C THR A 284 -9.87 -5.03 17.33
N GLY A 285 -9.41 -3.82 17.07
CA GLY A 285 -8.05 -3.53 16.64
C GLY A 285 -7.57 -2.16 17.12
N ASN A 286 -6.43 -1.76 16.63
CA ASN A 286 -5.82 -0.46 16.90
C ASN A 286 -5.42 0.27 15.63
N ALA A 287 -5.02 1.54 15.74
CA ALA A 287 -4.65 2.40 14.64
C ALA A 287 -3.55 1.82 13.75
N THR A 288 -2.55 1.17 14.35
CA THR A 288 -1.41 0.59 13.61
C THR A 288 -1.83 -0.59 12.73
N GLY A 289 -2.68 -1.48 13.26
CA GLY A 289 -3.14 -2.67 12.53
C GLY A 289 -4.21 -2.38 11.50
N SER A 290 -5.01 -1.32 11.70
CA SER A 290 -6.24 -1.04 10.94
C SER A 290 -6.04 -0.88 9.42
N GLY A 291 -4.88 -0.38 9.00
CA GLY A 291 -4.57 -0.15 7.57
C GLY A 291 -3.56 -1.14 6.97
N MET A 292 -3.22 -2.23 7.67
CA MET A 292 -2.14 -3.14 7.25
C MET A 292 -2.64 -4.51 6.77
N GLY A 293 -3.83 -4.95 7.19
CA GLY A 293 -4.32 -6.29 6.84
C GLY A 293 -3.31 -7.38 7.18
N THR A 294 -2.99 -8.24 6.22
CA THR A 294 -2.00 -9.31 6.36
C THR A 294 -0.57 -8.88 5.98
N ALA A 295 -0.34 -7.61 5.66
CA ALA A 295 0.99 -7.10 5.33
C ALA A 295 1.96 -7.31 6.50
N GLY A 296 2.99 -8.15 6.30
CA GLY A 296 3.91 -8.54 7.36
C GLY A 296 3.26 -9.12 8.61
N LEU A 297 2.01 -9.60 8.51
CA LEU A 297 1.17 -10.06 9.62
C LEU A 297 0.87 -8.98 10.68
N VAL A 298 1.06 -7.70 10.35
CA VAL A 298 0.88 -6.59 11.30
C VAL A 298 -0.57 -6.52 11.80
N GLY A 299 -1.54 -6.65 10.90
CA GLY A 299 -2.96 -6.65 11.30
C GLY A 299 -3.29 -7.74 12.33
N GLN A 300 -2.78 -8.96 12.12
CA GLN A 300 -2.97 -10.10 13.02
C GLN A 300 -2.32 -9.87 14.39
N ILE A 301 -1.07 -9.40 14.39
CA ILE A 301 -0.31 -9.12 15.61
C ILE A 301 -0.98 -8.01 16.41
N MET A 302 -1.40 -6.92 15.77
CA MET A 302 -2.07 -5.81 16.42
C MET A 302 -3.47 -6.18 16.94
N THR A 303 -4.21 -7.02 16.18
CA THR A 303 -5.48 -7.59 16.65
C THR A 303 -5.25 -8.47 17.88
N TRP A 304 -4.25 -9.34 17.86
CA TRP A 304 -3.89 -10.17 19.01
C TRP A 304 -3.59 -9.31 20.25
N GLN A 305 -2.69 -8.34 20.13
CA GLN A 305 -2.32 -7.45 21.24
C GLN A 305 -3.51 -6.68 21.82
N THR A 306 -4.46 -6.32 20.97
CA THR A 306 -5.65 -5.58 21.40
C THR A 306 -6.65 -6.49 22.13
N MET A 307 -6.92 -7.67 21.58
CA MET A 307 -8.00 -8.55 22.05
C MET A 307 -7.60 -9.45 23.22
N ILE A 308 -6.31 -9.78 23.38
CA ILE A 308 -5.85 -10.68 24.45
C ILE A 308 -6.09 -10.12 25.87
N ALA A 309 -6.33 -8.81 25.98
CA ALA A 309 -6.70 -8.18 27.24
C ALA A 309 -8.14 -8.51 27.70
N SER A 310 -9.01 -8.90 26.77
CA SER A 310 -10.45 -9.14 27.01
C SER A 310 -10.89 -10.58 26.78
N GLU A 311 -10.11 -11.36 26.01
CA GLU A 311 -10.46 -12.74 25.65
C GLU A 311 -9.26 -13.69 25.83
N THR A 312 -9.54 -14.98 25.93
CA THR A 312 -8.46 -15.99 26.01
C THR A 312 -7.67 -16.09 24.71
N GLY A 313 -6.36 -16.27 24.76
CA GLY A 313 -5.50 -16.31 23.60
C GLY A 313 -5.93 -17.34 22.53
N ALA A 314 -6.40 -18.52 22.95
CA ALA A 314 -6.88 -19.53 22.01
C ALA A 314 -8.10 -19.04 21.20
N VAL A 315 -9.04 -18.35 21.83
CA VAL A 315 -10.23 -17.78 21.17
C VAL A 315 -9.82 -16.66 20.22
N VAL A 316 -8.92 -15.76 20.64
CA VAL A 316 -8.41 -14.67 19.80
C VAL A 316 -7.70 -15.22 18.57
N LEU A 317 -6.82 -16.23 18.74
CA LEU A 317 -6.11 -16.87 17.62
C LEU A 317 -7.10 -17.51 16.62
N LEU A 318 -8.10 -18.23 17.14
CA LEU A 318 -9.14 -18.84 16.30
C LEU A 318 -9.90 -17.79 15.51
N LYS A 319 -10.32 -16.70 16.16
CA LYS A 319 -11.00 -15.58 15.48
C LYS A 319 -10.13 -14.95 14.40
N ILE A 320 -8.84 -14.69 14.68
CA ILE A 320 -7.89 -14.15 13.71
C ILE A 320 -7.76 -15.08 12.50
N LEU A 321 -7.48 -16.37 12.74
CA LEU A 321 -7.35 -17.34 11.66
C LEU A 321 -8.63 -17.44 10.82
N LEU A 322 -9.79 -17.44 11.47
CA LEU A 322 -11.08 -17.56 10.80
C LEU A 322 -11.40 -16.32 9.95
N ILE A 323 -11.46 -15.13 10.58
CA ILE A 323 -12.03 -13.93 9.93
C ILE A 323 -11.01 -13.11 9.14
N GLN A 324 -9.70 -13.26 9.41
CA GLN A 324 -8.66 -12.50 8.71
C GLN A 324 -7.89 -13.34 7.67
N ILE A 325 -8.05 -14.69 7.67
CA ILE A 325 -7.34 -15.56 6.73
C ILE A 325 -8.31 -16.50 6.01
N VAL A 326 -8.98 -17.41 6.74
CA VAL A 326 -9.76 -18.50 6.12
C VAL A 326 -10.99 -17.97 5.41
N LEU A 327 -11.83 -17.19 6.07
CA LEU A 327 -13.07 -16.66 5.47
C LEU A 327 -12.78 -15.70 4.31
N PRO A 328 -11.83 -14.76 4.38
CA PRO A 328 -11.41 -13.98 3.22
C PRO A 328 -11.00 -14.85 2.03
N ALA A 329 -10.23 -15.91 2.27
CA ALA A 329 -9.83 -16.84 1.22
C ALA A 329 -11.02 -17.56 0.60
N VAL A 330 -11.88 -18.17 1.42
CA VAL A 330 -13.01 -19.00 0.96
C VAL A 330 -14.08 -18.16 0.27
N VAL A 331 -14.49 -17.06 0.89
CA VAL A 331 -15.56 -16.19 0.35
C VAL A 331 -15.10 -15.54 -0.96
N THR A 332 -13.89 -14.98 -0.99
CA THR A 332 -13.40 -14.36 -2.23
C THR A 332 -13.19 -15.37 -3.33
N LEU A 333 -12.62 -16.55 -3.02
CA LEU A 333 -12.43 -17.61 -4.01
C LEU A 333 -13.79 -18.07 -4.57
N GLY A 334 -14.78 -18.27 -3.71
CA GLY A 334 -16.14 -18.66 -4.11
C GLY A 334 -16.77 -17.65 -5.08
N ILE A 335 -16.70 -16.36 -4.75
CA ILE A 335 -17.21 -15.28 -5.61
C ILE A 335 -16.42 -15.20 -6.91
N SER A 336 -15.09 -15.26 -6.85
CA SER A 336 -14.22 -15.21 -8.03
C SER A 336 -14.48 -16.38 -8.97
N GLU A 337 -14.62 -17.62 -8.46
CA GLU A 337 -14.91 -18.80 -9.27
C GLU A 337 -16.30 -18.72 -9.90
N TRP A 338 -17.29 -18.20 -9.18
CA TRP A 338 -18.61 -17.95 -9.75
C TRP A 338 -18.54 -16.92 -10.89
N MET A 339 -17.80 -15.83 -10.72
CA MET A 339 -17.60 -14.81 -11.76
C MET A 339 -16.81 -15.37 -12.96
N ARG A 340 -15.83 -16.25 -12.72
CA ARG A 340 -15.09 -16.95 -13.78
C ARG A 340 -16.02 -17.87 -14.59
N LYS A 341 -16.92 -18.62 -13.93
CA LYS A 341 -17.93 -19.45 -14.62
C LYS A 341 -18.89 -18.64 -15.49
N LYS A 342 -19.16 -17.38 -15.11
CA LYS A 342 -19.97 -16.44 -15.92
C LYS A 342 -19.16 -15.75 -17.03
N GLY A 343 -17.87 -15.98 -17.13
CA GLY A 343 -16.99 -15.34 -18.13
C GLY A 343 -16.62 -13.87 -17.81
N TRP A 344 -17.00 -13.36 -16.63
CA TRP A 344 -16.68 -11.99 -16.24
C TRP A 344 -15.20 -11.82 -15.92
N ILE A 345 -14.56 -12.82 -15.33
CA ILE A 345 -13.13 -12.90 -15.06
C ILE A 345 -12.55 -14.04 -15.90
N GLN A 346 -11.51 -13.76 -16.65
CA GLN A 346 -10.84 -14.73 -17.50
C GLN A 346 -9.47 -15.09 -16.95
N PHE A 347 -8.91 -16.21 -17.41
CA PHE A 347 -7.53 -16.59 -17.08
C PHE A 347 -6.56 -15.55 -17.65
N GLY A 348 -5.66 -15.06 -16.81
CA GLY A 348 -4.71 -13.99 -17.17
C GLY A 348 -5.12 -12.59 -16.69
N ASP A 349 -6.39 -12.34 -16.36
CA ASP A 349 -6.85 -11.01 -15.91
C ASP A 349 -6.19 -10.54 -14.60
N MET A 350 -5.72 -11.48 -13.78
CA MET A 350 -5.05 -11.20 -12.49
C MET A 350 -3.56 -11.59 -12.52
N LYS A 351 -2.98 -11.82 -13.70
CA LYS A 351 -1.56 -12.19 -13.80
C LYS A 351 -0.69 -11.01 -13.40
N LEU A 352 0.29 -11.27 -12.54
CA LEU A 352 1.29 -10.29 -12.11
C LEU A 352 2.49 -10.32 -13.04
N ASP A 353 3.04 -9.17 -13.33
CA ASP A 353 4.28 -9.00 -14.08
C ASP A 353 5.43 -8.85 -13.06
N PHE A 354 6.09 -9.97 -12.74
CA PHE A 354 7.30 -10.00 -11.91
C PHE A 354 8.56 -9.89 -12.77
#